data_eb849dbf38fc6fa73d46c806018735eb
#
_entry.id   eb849dbf38fc6fa73d46c806018735eb
#
_cell.length_a   1.000
_cell.length_b   1.000
_cell.length_c   1.000
_cell.angle_alpha   90.00
_cell.angle_beta   90.00
_cell.angle_gamma   90.00
#
_symmetry.space_group_name_H-M   'P 1'
#
loop_
_entity.id
_entity.type
_entity.pdbx_description
1 polymer ?
#
loop_
_entity_poly.entity_id
_entity_poly.type
_entity_poly.pdbx_seq_one_letter_code
_entity_poly.pdbx_strand_id
1 'polypeptide(L)'
;RGNKFVCALMVAVLTTIVLPCFAQQHYGVMFYNVENLFDTINDASVADEDMLPKADRAWTVERFHQKLSYVARVIADLSDEDGFPAVVALAEVENRKVLEELVVQPQISSANYSICHFDSPDERGIDVAMLYRADMLSVEGCRAIRVNVESAPNLRTRDFLLVWGEMGGEKMLFCVVHFPSRIGGVKQTEHLRIGCAEQIREIVDSIVMADADRRIVIMGDMNDNPRNKSIAKTLRTKRKTKNLTHADLYTPFGNTKRGSSVYDDKWNHYDNIILSGNMLRGTEL
;
A
#
# COMPACT_ATOMS: atom_id res chain seq x y z
N ARG A 1 48.13 71.86 24.68
CA ARG A 1 47.10 70.97 25.18
C ARG A 1 46.42 70.30 23.94
N GLY A 2 46.86 69.10 23.61
CA GLY A 2 46.31 68.33 22.48
C GLY A 2 45.33 67.30 22.93
N ASN A 3 44.10 67.37 22.41
CA ASN A 3 43.09 66.32 22.57
C ASN A 3 43.33 65.22 21.58
N LYS A 4 43.62 64.01 22.10
CA LYS A 4 43.67 62.77 21.29
C LYS A 4 42.25 62.20 21.28
N PHE A 5 41.61 62.23 20.09
CA PHE A 5 40.39 61.44 19.84
C PHE A 5 40.80 60.00 19.60
N VAL A 6 40.35 59.09 20.50
CA VAL A 6 40.45 57.65 20.30
C VAL A 6 39.18 57.23 19.58
N CYS A 7 39.31 56.83 18.33
CA CYS A 7 38.23 56.27 17.52
C CYS A 7 38.15 54.78 17.87
N ALA A 8 37.14 54.34 18.61
CA ALA A 8 36.86 52.95 18.88
C ALA A 8 36.08 52.37 17.70
N LEU A 9 36.69 51.49 16.94
CA LEU A 9 36.12 50.73 15.83
C LEU A 9 35.33 49.55 16.41
N MET A 10 34.01 49.66 16.46
CA MET A 10 33.10 48.54 16.84
C MET A 10 32.96 47.63 15.64
N VAL A 11 33.61 46.47 15.64
CA VAL A 11 33.40 45.40 14.64
C VAL A 11 32.23 44.57 15.12
N ALA A 12 31.07 44.78 14.53
CA ALA A 12 29.89 43.91 14.71
C ALA A 12 30.11 42.62 13.88
N VAL A 13 30.39 41.52 14.57
CA VAL A 13 30.43 40.18 13.95
C VAL A 13 28.96 39.71 13.82
N LEU A 14 28.40 39.83 12.62
CA LEU A 14 27.10 39.21 12.28
C LEU A 14 27.35 37.68 12.13
N THR A 15 27.10 36.93 13.17
CA THR A 15 26.94 35.47 13.06
C THR A 15 25.61 35.18 12.39
N THR A 16 25.60 34.90 11.10
CA THR A 16 24.47 34.33 10.40
C THR A 16 24.28 32.90 10.90
N ILE A 17 23.30 32.72 11.79
CA ILE A 17 22.82 31.39 12.15
C ILE A 17 22.06 30.88 10.92
N VAL A 18 22.73 30.05 10.11
CA VAL A 18 22.08 29.27 9.06
C VAL A 18 21.29 28.16 9.79
N LEU A 19 20.03 28.43 10.06
CA LEU A 19 19.10 27.36 10.48
C LEU A 19 18.99 26.40 9.29
N PRO A 20 19.29 25.11 9.48
CA PRO A 20 19.05 24.15 8.42
C PRO A 20 17.54 24.16 8.15
N CYS A 21 17.15 24.63 6.97
CA CYS A 21 15.79 24.45 6.45
C CYS A 21 15.72 22.96 6.07
N PHE A 22 15.23 22.13 6.98
CA PHE A 22 14.88 20.76 6.62
C PHE A 22 13.69 20.86 5.67
N ALA A 23 13.93 20.62 4.39
CA ALA A 23 12.86 20.38 3.45
C ALA A 23 12.02 19.21 4.02
N GLN A 24 10.73 19.40 4.09
CA GLN A 24 9.82 18.34 4.53
C GLN A 24 9.87 17.24 3.47
N GLN A 25 10.39 16.07 3.82
CA GLN A 25 10.45 14.94 2.91
C GLN A 25 9.07 14.29 2.82
N HIS A 26 8.57 14.07 1.61
CA HIS A 26 7.32 13.36 1.36
C HIS A 26 7.60 11.88 1.06
N TYR A 27 6.72 11.02 1.54
CA TYR A 27 6.79 9.59 1.32
C TYR A 27 5.54 9.13 0.57
N GLY A 28 5.63 9.01 -0.73
CA GLY A 28 4.53 8.52 -1.56
C GLY A 28 4.20 7.06 -1.21
N VAL A 29 2.93 6.77 -0.92
CA VAL A 29 2.42 5.41 -0.70
C VAL A 29 1.28 5.16 -1.67
N MET A 30 1.42 4.14 -2.51
CA MET A 30 0.50 3.77 -3.56
C MET A 30 -0.04 2.36 -3.33
N PHE A 31 -1.32 2.14 -3.66
CA PHE A 31 -1.89 0.82 -3.92
C PHE A 31 -2.45 0.76 -5.35
N TYR A 32 -2.21 -0.36 -6.04
CA TYR A 32 -2.72 -0.61 -7.38
C TYR A 32 -3.09 -2.08 -7.59
N ASN A 33 -4.36 -2.38 -7.85
CA ASN A 33 -4.76 -3.67 -8.39
C ASN A 33 -4.42 -3.68 -9.89
N VAL A 34 -3.46 -4.52 -10.29
CA VAL A 34 -2.96 -4.57 -11.66
C VAL A 34 -3.81 -5.43 -12.61
N GLU A 35 -4.91 -5.99 -12.11
CA GLU A 35 -5.87 -6.77 -12.92
C GLU A 35 -5.23 -7.93 -13.68
N ASN A 36 -4.72 -8.93 -12.95
CA ASN A 36 -4.12 -10.16 -13.49
C ASN A 36 -2.80 -9.93 -14.26
N LEU A 37 -1.73 -9.62 -13.53
CA LEU A 37 -0.38 -9.60 -14.08
C LEU A 37 0.22 -11.00 -14.02
N PHE A 38 0.02 -11.75 -15.09
CA PHE A 38 0.55 -13.11 -15.29
C PHE A 38 1.71 -13.09 -16.27
N ASP A 39 2.63 -14.04 -16.12
CA ASP A 39 3.55 -14.38 -17.20
C ASP A 39 2.82 -15.24 -18.28
N THR A 40 3.54 -15.94 -19.12
CA THR A 40 2.97 -16.75 -20.21
C THR A 40 3.29 -18.25 -20.06
N ILE A 41 3.71 -18.65 -18.86
CA ILE A 41 4.16 -20.01 -18.53
C ILE A 41 3.13 -20.64 -17.61
N ASN A 42 2.63 -21.80 -17.95
CA ASN A 42 1.64 -22.52 -17.14
C ASN A 42 2.24 -22.99 -15.80
N ASP A 43 1.60 -22.64 -14.68
CA ASP A 43 1.86 -23.24 -13.38
C ASP A 43 0.81 -24.32 -13.09
N ALA A 44 1.23 -25.57 -13.16
CA ALA A 44 0.34 -26.71 -12.94
C ALA A 44 -0.27 -26.81 -11.53
N SER A 45 0.12 -25.95 -10.59
CA SER A 45 -0.39 -25.93 -9.21
C SER A 45 -1.59 -25.01 -9.01
N VAL A 46 -1.90 -24.14 -9.98
CA VAL A 46 -2.98 -23.16 -9.95
C VAL A 46 -3.79 -23.18 -11.25
N ALA A 47 -4.94 -22.51 -11.29
CA ALA A 47 -5.80 -22.42 -12.46
C ALA A 47 -5.47 -21.14 -13.25
N ASP A 48 -4.37 -21.16 -14.01
CA ASP A 48 -3.88 -20.04 -14.82
C ASP A 48 -4.01 -20.27 -16.33
N GLU A 49 -4.62 -21.39 -16.74
CA GLU A 49 -4.70 -21.79 -18.16
C GLU A 49 -5.32 -20.72 -19.06
N ASP A 50 -6.24 -19.89 -18.51
CA ASP A 50 -6.85 -18.76 -19.23
C ASP A 50 -5.83 -17.65 -19.58
N MET A 51 -4.70 -17.61 -18.89
CA MET A 51 -3.64 -16.61 -19.04
C MET A 51 -2.46 -17.12 -19.88
N LEU A 52 -2.71 -18.07 -20.77
CA LEU A 52 -1.72 -18.63 -21.67
C LEU A 52 -1.87 -18.11 -23.11
N PRO A 53 -0.80 -18.14 -23.93
CA PRO A 53 -0.84 -17.63 -25.30
C PRO A 53 -1.85 -18.34 -26.21
N LYS A 54 -2.18 -19.60 -25.92
CA LYS A 54 -3.12 -20.43 -26.73
C LYS A 54 -4.54 -20.45 -26.14
N ALA A 55 -4.78 -19.81 -24.99
CA ALA A 55 -6.09 -19.70 -24.39
C ALA A 55 -6.97 -18.66 -25.12
N ASP A 56 -8.26 -18.62 -24.78
CA ASP A 56 -9.22 -17.68 -25.40
C ASP A 56 -8.82 -16.21 -25.18
N ARG A 57 -8.16 -15.90 -24.09
CA ARG A 57 -7.63 -14.55 -23.80
C ARG A 57 -6.42 -14.21 -24.68
N ALA A 58 -5.78 -15.19 -25.32
CA ALA A 58 -4.58 -15.04 -26.14
C ALA A 58 -3.52 -14.16 -25.43
N TRP A 59 -3.16 -14.56 -24.20
CA TRP A 59 -2.20 -13.82 -23.36
C TRP A 59 -0.78 -14.09 -23.85
N THR A 60 -0.35 -13.34 -24.88
CA THR A 60 0.98 -13.54 -25.52
C THR A 60 2.08 -12.81 -24.77
N VAL A 61 3.35 -13.14 -25.07
CA VAL A 61 4.54 -12.49 -24.52
C VAL A 61 4.50 -10.97 -24.79
N GLU A 62 4.06 -10.55 -25.97
CA GLU A 62 3.94 -9.14 -26.34
C GLU A 62 2.93 -8.42 -25.44
N ARG A 63 1.79 -9.05 -25.16
CA ARG A 63 0.76 -8.50 -24.27
C ARG A 63 1.25 -8.42 -22.82
N PHE A 64 1.99 -9.42 -22.37
CA PHE A 64 2.62 -9.41 -21.05
C PHE A 64 3.59 -8.24 -20.92
N HIS A 65 4.54 -8.08 -21.85
CA HIS A 65 5.48 -6.96 -21.82
C HIS A 65 4.79 -5.59 -21.96
N GLN A 66 3.72 -5.49 -22.76
CA GLN A 66 2.92 -4.28 -22.85
C GLN A 66 2.25 -3.96 -21.51
N LYS A 67 1.72 -4.97 -20.81
CA LYS A 67 1.12 -4.82 -19.48
C LYS A 67 2.15 -4.34 -18.46
N LEU A 68 3.34 -4.95 -18.42
CA LEU A 68 4.45 -4.50 -17.56
C LEU A 68 4.77 -3.02 -17.80
N SER A 69 4.90 -2.61 -19.07
CA SER A 69 5.18 -1.22 -19.44
C SER A 69 4.08 -0.27 -18.98
N TYR A 70 2.80 -0.67 -19.06
CA TYR A 70 1.68 0.16 -18.59
C TYR A 70 1.65 0.29 -17.07
N VAL A 71 1.84 -0.81 -16.33
CA VAL A 71 1.92 -0.79 -14.87
C VAL A 71 3.09 0.10 -14.41
N ALA A 72 4.27 -0.07 -15.04
CA ALA A 72 5.43 0.76 -14.74
C ALA A 72 5.17 2.25 -15.03
N ARG A 73 4.46 2.59 -16.12
CA ARG A 73 4.08 3.96 -16.43
C ARG A 73 3.16 4.54 -15.35
N VAL A 74 2.14 3.79 -14.90
CA VAL A 74 1.23 4.26 -13.84
C VAL A 74 2.01 4.57 -12.56
N ILE A 75 2.99 3.73 -12.20
CA ILE A 75 3.85 3.99 -11.04
C ILE A 75 4.69 5.25 -11.27
N ALA A 76 5.27 5.42 -12.46
CA ALA A 76 6.08 6.59 -12.80
C ALA A 76 5.27 7.88 -12.81
N ASP A 77 4.03 7.86 -13.29
CA ASP A 77 3.14 9.03 -13.37
C ASP A 77 2.74 9.57 -11.98
N LEU A 78 2.96 8.80 -10.91
CA LEU A 78 2.75 9.22 -9.51
C LEU A 78 4.02 9.75 -8.83
N SER A 79 5.10 9.94 -9.58
CA SER A 79 6.31 10.60 -9.07
C SER A 79 6.05 12.07 -8.78
N ASP A 80 6.64 12.57 -7.71
CA ASP A 80 6.60 13.97 -7.28
C ASP A 80 8.02 14.56 -7.19
N GLU A 81 8.19 15.67 -6.46
CA GLU A 81 9.49 16.33 -6.26
C GLU A 81 10.49 15.46 -5.47
N ASP A 82 10.01 14.53 -4.65
CA ASP A 82 10.84 13.56 -3.91
C ASP A 82 11.09 12.27 -4.73
N GLY A 83 10.59 12.22 -5.97
CA GLY A 83 10.77 11.13 -6.93
C GLY A 83 9.65 10.10 -6.95
N PHE A 84 10.01 8.84 -7.21
CA PHE A 84 9.01 7.75 -7.25
C PHE A 84 8.42 7.46 -5.87
N PRO A 85 7.18 6.90 -5.79
CA PRO A 85 6.59 6.49 -4.52
C PRO A 85 7.55 5.64 -3.68
N ALA A 86 7.64 5.92 -2.38
CA ALA A 86 8.48 5.15 -1.45
C ALA A 86 7.98 3.69 -1.33
N VAL A 87 6.66 3.50 -1.43
CA VAL A 87 5.99 2.21 -1.31
C VAL A 87 4.92 2.07 -2.38
N VAL A 88 4.94 0.94 -3.10
CA VAL A 88 3.91 0.56 -4.07
C VAL A 88 3.41 -0.84 -3.71
N ALA A 89 2.19 -0.93 -3.20
CA ALA A 89 1.53 -2.21 -2.99
C ALA A 89 0.71 -2.59 -4.23
N LEU A 90 0.78 -3.85 -4.57
CA LEU A 90 0.12 -4.42 -5.76
C LEU A 90 -0.79 -5.58 -5.36
N ALA A 91 -1.86 -5.77 -6.10
CA ALA A 91 -2.69 -6.97 -6.05
C ALA A 91 -2.86 -7.56 -7.45
N GLU A 92 -3.19 -8.85 -7.50
CA GLU A 92 -3.35 -9.64 -8.73
C GLU A 92 -2.04 -9.77 -9.51
N VAL A 93 -0.94 -10.00 -8.81
CA VAL A 93 0.33 -10.43 -9.37
C VAL A 93 0.46 -11.94 -9.23
N GLU A 94 0.94 -12.62 -10.26
CA GLU A 94 1.02 -14.08 -10.27
C GLU A 94 2.14 -14.60 -9.36
N ASN A 95 3.35 -14.12 -9.55
CA ASN A 95 4.52 -14.66 -8.88
C ASN A 95 5.64 -13.61 -8.74
N ARG A 96 6.72 -14.00 -8.06
CA ARG A 96 7.89 -13.12 -7.88
C ARG A 96 8.55 -12.73 -9.19
N LYS A 97 8.57 -13.61 -10.19
CA LYS A 97 9.25 -13.37 -11.47
C LYS A 97 8.60 -12.21 -12.23
N VAL A 98 7.27 -12.13 -12.28
CA VAL A 98 6.60 -10.98 -12.93
C VAL A 98 6.92 -9.66 -12.25
N LEU A 99 7.15 -9.67 -10.94
CA LEU A 99 7.58 -8.47 -10.18
C LEU A 99 9.03 -8.09 -10.49
N GLU A 100 9.92 -9.07 -10.64
CA GLU A 100 11.32 -8.85 -11.02
C GLU A 100 11.40 -8.26 -12.45
N GLU A 101 10.55 -8.71 -13.36
CA GLU A 101 10.43 -8.11 -14.70
C GLU A 101 9.77 -6.72 -14.68
N LEU A 102 8.87 -6.46 -13.73
CA LEU A 102 8.26 -5.14 -13.57
C LEU A 102 9.26 -4.08 -13.09
N VAL A 103 10.04 -4.37 -12.04
CA VAL A 103 10.92 -3.36 -11.43
C VAL A 103 12.08 -2.93 -12.33
N VAL A 104 12.42 -3.72 -13.33
CA VAL A 104 13.45 -3.39 -14.33
C VAL A 104 12.91 -2.64 -15.56
N GLN A 105 11.59 -2.36 -15.61
CA GLN A 105 11.02 -1.61 -16.73
C GLN A 105 11.64 -0.20 -16.79
N PRO A 106 11.97 0.31 -17.99
CA PRO A 106 12.68 1.60 -18.16
C PRO A 106 12.03 2.77 -17.43
N GLN A 107 10.70 2.75 -17.27
CA GLN A 107 9.93 3.82 -16.63
C GLN A 107 10.22 3.97 -15.14
N ILE A 108 10.59 2.86 -14.45
CA ILE A 108 10.77 2.83 -12.99
C ILE A 108 12.09 2.19 -12.54
N SER A 109 12.93 1.70 -13.45
CA SER A 109 14.17 1.00 -13.11
C SER A 109 15.11 1.84 -12.23
N SER A 110 15.13 3.17 -12.43
CA SER A 110 15.94 4.08 -11.60
C SER A 110 15.45 4.24 -10.15
N ALA A 111 14.22 3.82 -9.84
CA ALA A 111 13.72 3.79 -8.48
C ALA A 111 14.39 2.69 -7.62
N ASN A 112 15.02 1.69 -8.24
CA ASN A 112 15.68 0.57 -7.58
C ASN A 112 14.78 -0.12 -6.55
N TYR A 113 13.53 -0.42 -6.94
CA TYR A 113 12.59 -1.07 -6.05
C TYR A 113 13.05 -2.45 -5.58
N SER A 114 13.01 -2.65 -4.28
CA SER A 114 13.06 -3.97 -3.64
C SER A 114 11.65 -4.57 -3.54
N ILE A 115 11.56 -5.90 -3.40
CA ILE A 115 10.29 -6.65 -3.49
C ILE A 115 10.06 -7.45 -2.21
N CYS A 116 8.88 -7.29 -1.59
CA CYS A 116 8.29 -8.22 -0.62
C CYS A 116 7.13 -8.95 -1.28
N HIS A 117 7.22 -10.27 -1.38
CA HIS A 117 6.22 -11.13 -2.01
C HIS A 117 6.32 -12.55 -1.47
N PHE A 118 5.19 -13.22 -1.36
CA PHE A 118 5.05 -14.64 -1.02
C PHE A 118 3.88 -15.22 -1.81
N ASP A 119 4.07 -16.44 -2.31
CA ASP A 119 2.99 -17.17 -2.97
C ASP A 119 1.91 -17.54 -1.95
N SER A 120 0.66 -17.39 -2.35
CA SER A 120 -0.52 -17.70 -1.55
C SER A 120 -1.28 -18.91 -2.09
N PRO A 121 -2.25 -19.47 -1.37
CA PRO A 121 -3.02 -20.61 -1.85
C PRO A 121 -4.19 -20.24 -2.76
N ASP A 122 -4.26 -19.02 -3.27
CA ASP A 122 -5.33 -18.62 -4.20
C ASP A 122 -5.41 -19.61 -5.38
N GLU A 123 -6.62 -20.03 -5.73
CA GLU A 123 -6.82 -21.03 -6.78
C GLU A 123 -6.41 -20.55 -8.17
N ARG A 124 -6.45 -19.24 -8.40
CA ARG A 124 -6.02 -18.62 -9.67
C ARG A 124 -4.53 -18.33 -9.72
N GLY A 125 -3.80 -18.50 -8.59
CA GLY A 125 -2.38 -18.16 -8.50
C GLY A 125 -2.12 -16.66 -8.53
N ILE A 126 -2.97 -15.86 -7.90
CA ILE A 126 -2.73 -14.41 -7.75
C ILE A 126 -2.41 -14.05 -6.31
N ASP A 127 -1.53 -13.09 -6.14
CA ASP A 127 -1.00 -12.67 -4.86
C ASP A 127 -1.11 -11.16 -4.64
N VAL A 128 -0.72 -10.73 -3.45
CA VAL A 128 -0.38 -9.35 -3.14
C VAL A 128 1.13 -9.20 -3.00
N ALA A 129 1.64 -8.04 -3.35
CA ALA A 129 3.06 -7.72 -3.25
C ALA A 129 3.28 -6.29 -2.77
N MET A 130 4.49 -6.00 -2.30
CA MET A 130 4.92 -4.64 -1.99
C MET A 130 6.30 -4.38 -2.61
N LEU A 131 6.38 -3.36 -3.45
CA LEU A 131 7.63 -2.77 -3.91
C LEU A 131 7.97 -1.61 -2.97
N TYR A 132 9.25 -1.44 -2.66
CA TYR A 132 9.69 -0.34 -1.79
C TYR A 132 11.07 0.18 -2.19
N ARG A 133 11.29 1.46 -1.99
CA ARG A 133 12.60 2.09 -2.15
C ARG A 133 13.40 1.94 -0.85
N ALA A 134 14.51 1.21 -0.91
CA ALA A 134 15.35 0.94 0.26
C ALA A 134 16.07 2.19 0.81
N ASP A 135 16.18 3.26 0.01
CA ASP A 135 16.68 4.57 0.44
C ASP A 135 15.64 5.38 1.23
N MET A 136 14.36 5.01 1.18
CA MET A 136 13.25 5.68 1.88
C MET A 136 12.62 4.83 2.99
N LEU A 137 12.57 3.50 2.84
CA LEU A 137 12.02 2.56 3.81
C LEU A 137 13.06 1.49 4.14
N SER A 138 13.56 1.50 5.38
CA SER A 138 14.39 0.44 5.91
C SER A 138 13.51 -0.72 6.38
N VAL A 139 13.35 -1.76 5.55
CA VAL A 139 12.54 -2.94 5.88
C VAL A 139 13.31 -3.83 6.85
N GLU A 140 12.73 -4.07 8.04
CA GLU A 140 13.26 -4.98 9.06
C GLU A 140 12.78 -6.42 8.84
N GLY A 141 11.61 -6.59 8.23
CA GLY A 141 11.08 -7.90 7.89
C GLY A 141 9.74 -7.84 7.17
N CYS A 142 9.39 -8.98 6.61
CA CYS A 142 8.07 -9.20 5.99
C CYS A 142 7.63 -10.65 6.15
N ARG A 143 6.31 -10.87 6.12
CA ARG A 143 5.74 -12.22 6.17
C ARG A 143 4.35 -12.27 5.54
N ALA A 144 3.99 -13.42 5.00
CA ALA A 144 2.62 -13.75 4.66
C ALA A 144 1.84 -14.21 5.90
N ILE A 145 0.57 -13.81 5.98
CA ILE A 145 -0.38 -14.28 6.99
C ILE A 145 -1.50 -15.01 6.28
N ARG A 146 -1.62 -16.30 6.54
CA ARG A 146 -2.71 -17.12 6.01
C ARG A 146 -4.05 -16.52 6.37
N VAL A 147 -4.89 -16.28 5.36
CA VAL A 147 -6.29 -15.89 5.58
C VAL A 147 -7.06 -17.10 6.09
N ASN A 148 -7.65 -16.92 7.27
CA ASN A 148 -8.45 -17.93 7.92
C ASN A 148 -9.82 -17.33 8.30
N VAL A 149 -10.87 -17.80 7.65
CA VAL A 149 -12.24 -17.36 7.90
C VAL A 149 -13.02 -18.49 8.55
N GLU A 150 -13.43 -18.33 9.81
CA GLU A 150 -14.10 -19.37 10.59
C GLU A 150 -15.31 -19.97 9.87
N SER A 151 -16.11 -19.12 9.22
CA SER A 151 -17.29 -19.55 8.44
C SER A 151 -16.96 -20.22 7.10
N ALA A 152 -15.68 -20.27 6.71
CA ALA A 152 -15.20 -20.88 5.47
C ALA A 152 -13.79 -21.48 5.66
N PRO A 153 -13.63 -22.55 6.46
CA PRO A 153 -12.32 -23.08 6.85
C PRO A 153 -11.49 -23.64 5.69
N ASN A 154 -12.14 -23.93 4.55
CA ASN A 154 -11.47 -24.44 3.34
C ASN A 154 -11.26 -23.34 2.29
N LEU A 155 -11.44 -22.07 2.65
CA LEU A 155 -11.23 -20.96 1.73
C LEU A 155 -9.79 -20.91 1.25
N ARG A 156 -9.58 -21.00 -0.05
CA ARG A 156 -8.30 -20.77 -0.71
C ARG A 156 -8.35 -19.37 -1.33
N THR A 157 -7.56 -18.46 -0.79
CA THR A 157 -7.53 -17.05 -1.20
C THR A 157 -6.14 -16.46 -0.92
N ARG A 158 -5.93 -15.22 -1.34
CA ARG A 158 -4.67 -14.49 -1.13
C ARG A 158 -4.40 -14.31 0.35
N ASP A 159 -3.16 -14.58 0.74
CA ASP A 159 -2.66 -14.28 2.08
C ASP A 159 -2.52 -12.75 2.26
N PHE A 160 -2.53 -12.27 3.50
CA PHE A 160 -2.14 -10.89 3.76
C PHE A 160 -0.61 -10.78 3.79
N LEU A 161 -0.07 -9.71 3.24
CA LEU A 161 1.35 -9.41 3.34
C LEU A 161 1.57 -8.34 4.41
N LEU A 162 2.33 -8.68 5.45
CA LEU A 162 2.80 -7.73 6.45
C LEU A 162 4.27 -7.37 6.17
N VAL A 163 4.58 -6.07 6.14
CA VAL A 163 5.93 -5.55 6.01
C VAL A 163 6.15 -4.49 7.08
N TRP A 164 7.23 -4.61 7.85
CA TRP A 164 7.53 -3.66 8.91
C TRP A 164 8.97 -3.15 8.80
N GLY A 165 9.19 -1.95 9.31
CA GLY A 165 10.47 -1.27 9.23
C GLY A 165 10.36 0.18 9.68
N GLU A 166 11.31 1.01 9.23
CA GLU A 166 11.41 2.43 9.58
C GLU A 166 11.38 3.30 8.32
N MET A 167 10.55 4.34 8.34
CA MET A 167 10.42 5.33 7.27
C MET A 167 10.38 6.74 7.89
N GLY A 168 11.35 7.58 7.52
CA GLY A 168 11.42 8.94 8.08
C GLY A 168 11.64 9.00 9.60
N GLY A 169 12.31 8.01 10.20
CA GLY A 169 12.51 7.91 11.66
C GLY A 169 11.29 7.35 12.41
N GLU A 170 10.25 6.89 11.70
CA GLU A 170 9.02 6.38 12.29
C GLU A 170 8.86 4.88 12.03
N LYS A 171 8.49 4.14 13.06
CA LYS A 171 8.19 2.71 12.94
C LYS A 171 6.91 2.48 12.16
N MET A 172 7.01 1.79 11.04
CA MET A 172 5.91 1.51 10.13
C MET A 172 5.51 0.05 10.14
N LEU A 173 4.22 -0.20 9.90
CA LEU A 173 3.70 -1.48 9.47
C LEU A 173 2.80 -1.25 8.26
N PHE A 174 3.11 -1.93 7.17
CA PHE A 174 2.25 -2.01 5.99
C PHE A 174 1.55 -3.37 5.99
N CYS A 175 0.24 -3.36 5.78
CA CYS A 175 -0.57 -4.56 5.61
C CYS A 175 -1.22 -4.48 4.23
N VAL A 176 -0.74 -5.32 3.29
CA VAL A 176 -1.31 -5.39 1.94
C VAL A 176 -2.30 -6.52 1.88
N VAL A 177 -3.51 -6.23 1.39
CA VAL A 177 -4.62 -7.17 1.39
C VAL A 177 -5.32 -7.22 0.04
N HIS A 178 -5.91 -8.39 -0.28
CA HIS A 178 -6.89 -8.51 -1.35
C HIS A 178 -8.01 -9.44 -0.87
N PHE A 179 -9.14 -8.87 -0.46
CA PHE A 179 -10.27 -9.61 0.10
C PHE A 179 -11.01 -10.42 -0.99
N PRO A 180 -11.73 -11.47 -0.61
CA PRO A 180 -12.57 -12.23 -1.52
C PRO A 180 -13.56 -11.35 -2.28
N SER A 181 -13.68 -11.62 -3.59
CA SER A 181 -14.52 -10.84 -4.50
C SER A 181 -16.02 -10.98 -4.18
N ARG A 182 -16.83 -10.19 -4.88
CA ARG A 182 -18.31 -10.26 -4.81
C ARG A 182 -18.91 -11.23 -5.81
N ILE A 183 -18.09 -12.00 -6.54
CA ILE A 183 -18.56 -13.04 -7.46
C ILE A 183 -19.37 -14.07 -6.66
N GLY A 184 -20.53 -14.47 -7.20
CA GLY A 184 -21.49 -15.31 -6.49
C GLY A 184 -22.52 -14.54 -5.68
N GLY A 185 -22.37 -13.21 -5.60
CA GLY A 185 -23.34 -12.30 -4.96
C GLY A 185 -22.77 -11.56 -3.75
N VAL A 186 -23.14 -10.28 -3.65
CA VAL A 186 -22.63 -9.37 -2.60
C VAL A 186 -22.95 -9.89 -1.20
N LYS A 187 -24.20 -10.34 -0.97
CA LYS A 187 -24.64 -10.83 0.34
C LYS A 187 -24.09 -12.21 0.67
N GLN A 188 -24.00 -13.07 -0.35
CA GLN A 188 -23.52 -14.44 -0.23
C GLN A 188 -22.04 -14.49 0.16
N THR A 189 -21.25 -13.55 -0.31
CA THR A 189 -19.80 -13.48 -0.05
C THR A 189 -19.41 -12.48 1.05
N GLU A 190 -20.39 -11.71 1.61
CA GLU A 190 -20.11 -10.68 2.64
C GLU A 190 -19.38 -11.26 3.87
N HIS A 191 -19.77 -12.47 4.31
CA HIS A 191 -19.17 -13.13 5.47
C HIS A 191 -17.66 -13.40 5.31
N LEU A 192 -17.19 -13.66 4.08
CA LEU A 192 -15.78 -13.87 3.79
C LEU A 192 -14.98 -12.59 4.02
N ARG A 193 -15.48 -11.46 3.52
CA ARG A 193 -14.83 -10.15 3.71
C ARG A 193 -14.90 -9.67 5.15
N ILE A 194 -15.96 -10.00 5.88
CA ILE A 194 -16.05 -9.76 7.32
C ILE A 194 -14.98 -10.55 8.06
N GLY A 195 -14.83 -11.86 7.81
CA GLY A 195 -13.80 -12.68 8.44
C GLY A 195 -12.38 -12.20 8.16
N CYS A 196 -12.09 -11.78 6.91
CA CYS A 196 -10.83 -11.12 6.58
C CYS A 196 -10.61 -9.84 7.41
N ALA A 197 -11.63 -9.01 7.54
CA ALA A 197 -11.56 -7.79 8.32
C ALA A 197 -11.41 -8.03 9.82
N GLU A 198 -12.02 -9.09 10.38
CA GLU A 198 -11.85 -9.54 11.77
C GLU A 198 -10.40 -9.91 12.03
N GLN A 199 -9.82 -10.74 11.18
CA GLN A 199 -8.42 -11.15 11.30
C GLN A 199 -7.45 -9.96 11.22
N ILE A 200 -7.68 -9.01 10.30
CA ILE A 200 -6.87 -7.78 10.23
C ILE A 200 -7.06 -6.93 11.48
N ARG A 201 -8.27 -6.82 12.02
CA ARG A 201 -8.52 -6.06 13.25
C ARG A 201 -7.76 -6.66 14.44
N GLU A 202 -7.76 -7.97 14.59
CA GLU A 202 -6.98 -8.68 15.62
C GLU A 202 -5.48 -8.43 15.50
N ILE A 203 -4.95 -8.48 14.28
CA ILE A 203 -3.54 -8.15 14.01
C ILE A 203 -3.23 -6.71 14.46
N VAL A 204 -4.06 -5.75 14.06
CA VAL A 204 -3.88 -4.34 14.41
C VAL A 204 -3.98 -4.13 15.92
N ASP A 205 -4.99 -4.73 16.59
CA ASP A 205 -5.16 -4.62 18.05
C ASP A 205 -3.94 -5.19 18.79
N SER A 206 -3.40 -6.33 18.34
CA SER A 206 -2.19 -6.95 18.90
C SER A 206 -0.95 -6.05 18.74
N ILE A 207 -0.77 -5.45 17.54
CA ILE A 207 0.36 -4.55 17.26
C ILE A 207 0.28 -3.28 18.11
N VAL A 208 -0.89 -2.63 18.18
CA VAL A 208 -1.11 -1.41 18.97
C VAL A 208 -0.90 -1.68 20.47
N MET A 209 -1.27 -2.87 20.94
CA MET A 209 -1.04 -3.27 22.33
C MET A 209 0.46 -3.46 22.62
N ALA A 210 1.22 -3.99 21.67
CA ALA A 210 2.66 -4.24 21.83
C ALA A 210 3.50 -2.97 21.62
N ASP A 211 3.10 -2.08 20.70
CA ASP A 211 3.80 -0.85 20.33
C ASP A 211 2.78 0.19 19.85
N ALA A 212 2.32 1.04 20.77
CA ALA A 212 1.30 2.06 20.49
C ALA A 212 1.76 3.17 19.54
N ASP A 213 3.07 3.34 19.38
CA ASP A 213 3.65 4.35 18.51
C ASP A 213 3.82 3.86 17.07
N ARG A 214 3.72 2.55 16.83
CA ARG A 214 3.82 1.98 15.48
C ARG A 214 2.71 2.52 14.59
N ARG A 215 3.10 3.11 13.47
CA ARG A 215 2.20 3.64 12.45
C ARG A 215 1.79 2.52 11.49
N ILE A 216 0.49 2.39 11.25
CA ILE A 216 -0.07 1.29 10.48
C ILE A 216 -0.75 1.83 9.23
N VAL A 217 -0.40 1.25 8.08
CA VAL A 217 -1.05 1.45 6.78
C VAL A 217 -1.62 0.11 6.33
N ILE A 218 -2.95 0.02 6.21
CA ILE A 218 -3.62 -1.12 5.60
C ILE A 218 -4.07 -0.68 4.21
N MET A 219 -3.65 -1.36 3.18
CA MET A 219 -3.99 -0.99 1.81
C MET A 219 -4.27 -2.22 0.95
N GLY A 220 -5.20 -2.09 0.02
CA GLY A 220 -5.56 -3.20 -0.82
C GLY A 220 -6.93 -3.07 -1.47
N ASP A 221 -7.22 -4.02 -2.37
CA ASP A 221 -8.56 -4.26 -2.87
C ASP A 221 -9.36 -5.05 -1.82
N MET A 222 -10.20 -4.34 -1.09
CA MET A 222 -11.04 -4.94 -0.05
C MET A 222 -12.37 -5.43 -0.60
N ASN A 223 -12.62 -5.29 -1.91
CA ASN A 223 -13.88 -5.67 -2.56
C ASN A 223 -15.13 -5.16 -1.84
N ASP A 224 -14.96 -4.17 -0.96
CA ASP A 224 -16.00 -3.49 -0.20
C ASP A 224 -15.73 -1.99 -0.12
N ASN A 225 -16.81 -1.21 -0.18
CA ASN A 225 -16.74 0.24 0.00
C ASN A 225 -16.48 0.60 1.47
N PRO A 226 -15.92 1.79 1.78
CA PRO A 226 -15.66 2.25 3.15
C PRO A 226 -16.88 2.24 4.10
N ARG A 227 -18.10 2.13 3.55
CA ARG A 227 -19.34 2.06 4.34
C ARG A 227 -19.87 0.64 4.54
N ASN A 228 -19.28 -0.36 3.88
CA ASN A 228 -19.67 -1.75 4.06
C ASN A 228 -19.26 -2.28 5.44
N LYS A 229 -19.90 -3.35 5.89
CA LYS A 229 -19.73 -3.87 7.25
C LYS A 229 -18.31 -4.25 7.57
N SER A 230 -17.60 -4.92 6.65
CA SER A 230 -16.20 -5.32 6.82
C SER A 230 -15.31 -4.14 7.20
N ILE A 231 -15.44 -2.99 6.51
CA ILE A 231 -14.60 -1.81 6.73
C ILE A 231 -15.17 -0.93 7.84
N ALA A 232 -16.45 -0.54 7.76
CA ALA A 232 -17.02 0.43 8.68
C ALA A 232 -17.23 -0.12 10.10
N LYS A 233 -17.64 -1.41 10.22
CA LYS A 233 -18.02 -2.01 11.50
C LYS A 233 -16.98 -2.96 12.05
N THR A 234 -16.42 -3.82 11.20
CA THR A 234 -15.46 -4.86 11.62
C THR A 234 -14.06 -4.27 11.79
N LEU A 235 -13.49 -3.60 10.78
CA LEU A 235 -12.25 -2.83 10.94
C LEU A 235 -12.46 -1.58 11.81
N ARG A 236 -13.69 -1.15 12.05
CA ARG A 236 -14.05 0.02 12.87
C ARG A 236 -13.43 1.31 12.37
N THR A 237 -13.39 1.50 11.02
CA THR A 237 -12.76 2.68 10.43
C THR A 237 -13.59 3.95 10.67
N LYS A 238 -12.91 5.03 11.02
CA LYS A 238 -13.44 6.38 11.09
C LYS A 238 -13.27 7.10 9.76
N ARG A 239 -14.17 8.03 9.45
CA ARG A 239 -14.19 8.84 8.22
C ARG A 239 -14.02 10.33 8.50
N LYS A 240 -13.71 10.67 9.75
CA LYS A 240 -13.43 12.03 10.23
C LYS A 240 -12.17 11.96 11.05
N THR A 241 -11.32 12.97 10.92
CA THR A 241 -10.03 13.08 11.64
C THR A 241 -10.18 13.56 13.07
N LYS A 242 -11.35 14.12 13.43
CA LYS A 242 -11.57 14.69 14.76
C LYS A 242 -11.56 13.61 15.85
N ASN A 243 -10.75 13.84 16.89
CA ASN A 243 -10.64 12.98 18.09
C ASN A 243 -10.18 11.54 17.78
N LEU A 244 -9.25 11.36 16.84
CA LEU A 244 -8.61 10.07 16.61
C LEU A 244 -7.63 9.75 17.74
N THR A 245 -7.69 8.50 18.20
CA THR A 245 -6.68 7.90 19.09
C THR A 245 -5.68 7.11 18.27
N HIS A 246 -4.54 6.70 18.86
CA HIS A 246 -3.56 5.85 18.18
C HIS A 246 -4.14 4.49 17.70
N ALA A 247 -5.12 3.96 18.44
CA ALA A 247 -5.78 2.69 18.12
C ALA A 247 -6.88 2.79 17.04
N ASP A 248 -7.27 4.02 16.66
CA ASP A 248 -8.29 4.22 15.63
C ASP A 248 -7.70 3.98 14.24
N LEU A 249 -8.56 3.48 13.36
CA LEU A 249 -8.29 3.38 11.94
C LEU A 249 -9.10 4.43 11.18
N TYR A 250 -8.47 5.12 10.25
CA TYR A 250 -9.08 6.19 9.46
C TYR A 250 -9.02 5.86 7.96
N THR A 251 -10.14 6.04 7.26
CA THR A 251 -10.19 5.97 5.80
C THR A 251 -10.47 7.35 5.19
N PRO A 252 -9.59 7.88 4.30
CA PRO A 252 -9.82 9.15 3.62
C PRO A 252 -10.94 9.06 2.57
N PHE A 253 -11.25 7.86 2.09
CA PHE A 253 -12.19 7.66 0.98
C PHE A 253 -13.68 7.60 1.39
N GLY A 254 -13.98 7.75 2.67
CA GLY A 254 -15.34 7.59 3.20
C GLY A 254 -16.40 8.54 2.63
N ASN A 255 -16.00 9.66 2.02
CA ASN A 255 -16.87 10.72 1.52
C ASN A 255 -16.59 11.13 0.07
N THR A 256 -15.76 10.42 -0.67
CA THR A 256 -15.45 10.71 -2.07
C THR A 256 -16.60 10.33 -2.99
N LYS A 257 -16.78 11.09 -4.07
CA LYS A 257 -17.82 10.84 -5.09
C LYS A 257 -17.35 9.88 -6.17
N ARG A 258 -16.03 9.81 -6.42
CA ARG A 258 -15.40 8.89 -7.37
C ARG A 258 -14.76 7.76 -6.60
N GLY A 259 -14.69 6.59 -7.21
CA GLY A 259 -14.07 5.39 -6.66
C GLY A 259 -12.90 4.91 -7.53
N SER A 260 -12.40 3.74 -7.18
CA SER A 260 -11.36 3.05 -7.94
C SER A 260 -11.94 2.11 -9.02
N SER A 261 -13.23 1.76 -8.90
CA SER A 261 -13.90 0.84 -9.83
C SER A 261 -15.28 1.34 -10.21
N VAL A 262 -15.71 1.08 -11.45
CA VAL A 262 -17.08 1.33 -11.93
C VAL A 262 -17.76 0.00 -12.20
N TYR A 263 -18.89 -0.23 -11.57
CA TYR A 263 -19.73 -1.39 -11.80
C TYR A 263 -21.19 -0.94 -11.85
N ASP A 264 -21.94 -1.35 -12.89
CA ASP A 264 -23.34 -0.99 -13.11
C ASP A 264 -23.55 0.55 -13.02
N ASP A 265 -22.71 1.30 -13.75
CA ASP A 265 -22.67 2.77 -13.80
C ASP A 265 -22.50 3.47 -12.44
N LYS A 266 -22.05 2.74 -11.43
CA LYS A 266 -21.78 3.26 -10.10
C LYS A 266 -20.32 3.17 -9.72
N TRP A 267 -19.77 4.27 -9.18
CA TRP A 267 -18.46 4.29 -8.60
C TRP A 267 -18.42 3.49 -7.29
N ASN A 268 -17.42 2.62 -7.18
CA ASN A 268 -17.10 1.86 -5.98
C ASN A 268 -15.66 2.14 -5.55
N HIS A 269 -15.43 2.20 -4.26
CA HIS A 269 -14.12 2.32 -3.62
C HIS A 269 -13.72 0.98 -3.03
N TYR A 270 -13.31 0.03 -3.88
CA TYR A 270 -12.85 -1.29 -3.45
C TYR A 270 -11.39 -1.23 -3.02
N ASP A 271 -10.59 -0.41 -3.71
CA ASP A 271 -9.23 -0.12 -3.32
C ASP A 271 -9.23 0.91 -2.20
N ASN A 272 -8.66 0.53 -1.06
CA ASN A 272 -8.64 1.37 0.13
C ASN A 272 -7.22 1.53 0.64
N ILE A 273 -6.93 2.71 1.22
CA ILE A 273 -5.78 2.97 2.08
C ILE A 273 -6.34 3.44 3.41
N ILE A 274 -6.04 2.70 4.48
CA ILE A 274 -6.53 2.95 5.83
C ILE A 274 -5.32 3.21 6.72
N LEU A 275 -5.36 4.28 7.50
CA LEU A 275 -4.26 4.77 8.30
C LEU A 275 -4.58 4.64 9.80
N SER A 276 -3.60 4.32 10.63
CA SER A 276 -3.74 4.44 12.08
C SER A 276 -3.80 5.90 12.51
N GLY A 277 -4.54 6.19 13.57
CA GLY A 277 -4.82 7.55 14.01
C GLY A 277 -3.58 8.34 14.46
N ASN A 278 -2.49 7.66 14.86
CA ASN A 278 -1.22 8.32 15.20
C ASN A 278 -0.50 8.91 13.97
N MET A 279 -0.81 8.48 12.75
CA MET A 279 -0.28 9.09 11.52
C MET A 279 -0.89 10.48 11.24
N LEU A 280 -2.04 10.80 11.85
CA LEU A 280 -2.79 12.04 11.61
C LEU A 280 -2.65 13.05 12.74
N ARG A 281 -1.81 12.78 13.76
CA ARG A 281 -1.54 13.71 14.85
C ARG A 281 -0.56 14.79 14.39
N GLY A 282 -0.94 16.05 14.58
CA GLY A 282 -0.11 17.21 14.23
C GLY A 282 -0.22 17.64 12.75
N THR A 283 -1.07 16.99 11.96
CA THR A 283 -1.43 17.47 10.62
C THR A 283 -2.63 18.41 10.73
N GLU A 284 -2.45 19.67 10.38
CA GLU A 284 -3.55 20.55 9.99
C GLU A 284 -4.02 20.08 8.61
N LEU A 285 -5.13 19.32 8.55
CA LEU A 285 -5.81 18.95 7.32
C LEU A 285 -6.95 19.92 7.05
#